data_05d581e18eccbaa885b7be19882910a6
#
_entry.id   05d581e18eccbaa885b7be19882910a6
#
_cell.length_a   1.000
_cell.length_b   1.000
_cell.length_c   1.000
_cell.angle_alpha   90.00
_cell.angle_beta   90.00
_cell.angle_gamma   90.00
#
_symmetry.space_group_name_H-M   'P 1'
#
loop_
_entity.id
_entity.type
_entity.pdbx_description
1 polymer ?
#
loop_
_entity_poly.entity_id
_entity_poly.type
_entity_poly.pdbx_seq_one_letter_code
_entity_poly.pdbx_strand_id
1 'polypeptide(L)'
;MGVGIEVTNLNAWYGTNHTLQDINLNIPANHATALIGPSGCGKSTFVRCLNRMHETNPIARATGTVKMGDIDIYADASPVEIRRRVGMVFQRPNPFPTMSIYDNVAAGLKLNGYTSRRALDEIVERSLKNSALWDEVKDELK
;
A
#
# COMPACT_ATOMS: atom_id res chain seq x y z
N MET A 1 7.20 -7.16 -12.72
CA MET A 1 8.45 -6.42 -12.46
C MET A 1 8.13 -5.30 -11.49
N GLY A 2 8.97 -5.08 -10.47
CA GLY A 2 8.85 -3.94 -9.58
C GLY A 2 9.27 -2.65 -10.29
N VAL A 3 8.69 -1.52 -9.88
CA VAL A 3 8.98 -0.20 -10.43
C VAL A 3 9.75 0.59 -9.38
N GLY A 4 10.76 1.38 -9.79
CA GLY A 4 11.47 2.28 -8.89
C GLY A 4 10.60 3.47 -8.49
N ILE A 5 10.89 4.05 -7.32
CA ILE A 5 10.21 5.26 -6.84
C ILE A 5 11.27 6.33 -6.58
N GLU A 6 11.10 7.49 -7.23
CA GLU A 6 11.92 8.67 -7.01
C GLU A 6 11.11 9.70 -6.22
N VAL A 7 11.67 10.17 -5.13
CA VAL A 7 11.06 11.16 -4.23
C VAL A 7 11.92 12.42 -4.23
N THR A 8 11.31 13.56 -4.54
CA THR A 8 11.99 14.85 -4.62
C THR A 8 11.23 15.89 -3.79
N ASN A 9 11.92 16.48 -2.82
CA ASN A 9 11.43 17.55 -1.94
C ASN A 9 10.06 17.23 -1.32
N LEU A 10 9.85 15.96 -0.92
CA LEU A 10 8.59 15.54 -0.30
C LEU A 10 8.48 16.14 1.10
N ASN A 11 7.44 16.93 1.27
CA ASN A 11 7.02 17.49 2.55
C ASN A 11 5.62 16.96 2.89
N ALA A 12 5.35 16.67 4.16
CA ALA A 12 4.02 16.23 4.59
C ALA A 12 3.68 16.78 5.98
N TRP A 13 2.38 17.10 6.14
CA TRP A 13 1.83 17.68 7.38
C TRP A 13 0.57 16.94 7.81
N TYR A 14 0.32 16.99 9.11
CA TYR A 14 -0.97 16.74 9.72
C TYR A 14 -1.39 18.00 10.49
N GLY A 15 -2.35 18.75 9.94
CA GLY A 15 -2.68 20.10 10.42
C GLY A 15 -1.46 21.02 10.36
N THR A 16 -1.03 21.53 11.51
CA THR A 16 0.15 22.38 11.64
C THR A 16 1.46 21.61 11.84
N ASN A 17 1.38 20.30 12.11
CA ASN A 17 2.58 19.49 12.36
C ASN A 17 3.26 19.10 11.04
N HIS A 18 4.47 19.64 10.80
CA HIS A 18 5.32 19.31 9.65
C HIS A 18 6.11 18.03 9.92
N THR A 19 5.56 16.90 9.48
CA THR A 19 6.05 15.56 9.82
C THR A 19 7.18 15.08 8.91
N LEU A 20 7.13 15.41 7.62
CA LEU A 20 8.20 15.12 6.65
C LEU A 20 8.72 16.45 6.10
N GLN A 21 10.04 16.62 6.10
CA GLN A 21 10.70 17.85 5.69
C GLN A 21 11.74 17.56 4.61
N ASP A 22 11.50 18.06 3.41
CA ASP A 22 12.40 18.01 2.24
C ASP A 22 13.02 16.64 1.98
N ILE A 23 12.20 15.59 2.02
CA ILE A 23 12.67 14.22 1.81
C ILE A 23 13.02 14.02 0.35
N ASN A 24 14.27 13.61 0.12
CA ASN A 24 14.80 13.22 -1.18
C ASN A 24 15.34 11.79 -1.08
N LEU A 25 14.76 10.86 -1.85
CA LEU A 25 15.11 9.45 -1.78
C LEU A 25 14.85 8.76 -3.11
N ASN A 26 15.75 7.88 -3.50
CA ASN A 26 15.54 6.96 -4.62
C ASN A 26 15.40 5.52 -4.11
N ILE A 27 14.28 4.90 -4.43
CA ILE A 27 13.97 3.51 -4.12
C ILE A 27 14.14 2.70 -5.40
N PRO A 28 15.18 1.87 -5.51
CA PRO A 28 15.47 1.16 -6.75
C PRO A 28 14.41 0.08 -7.04
N ALA A 29 14.15 -0.13 -8.33
CA ALA A 29 13.25 -1.19 -8.78
C ALA A 29 13.75 -2.59 -8.38
N ASN A 30 12.83 -3.50 -8.06
CA ASN A 30 13.11 -4.90 -7.73
C ASN A 30 14.05 -5.11 -6.51
N HIS A 31 14.12 -4.15 -5.60
CA HIS A 31 14.90 -4.25 -4.36
C HIS A 31 14.02 -4.05 -3.14
N ALA A 32 14.43 -4.61 -2.01
CA ALA A 32 13.86 -4.29 -0.71
C ALA A 32 14.62 -3.11 -0.11
N THR A 33 13.89 -2.05 0.25
CA THR A 33 14.45 -0.87 0.93
C THR A 33 13.91 -0.79 2.35
N ALA A 34 14.78 -0.71 3.34
CA ALA A 34 14.41 -0.58 4.74
C ALA A 34 14.52 0.87 5.21
N LEU A 35 13.48 1.36 5.92
CA LEU A 35 13.48 2.65 6.59
C LEU A 35 13.71 2.43 8.08
N ILE A 36 14.84 2.90 8.60
CA ILE A 36 15.24 2.75 10.01
C ILE A 36 15.27 4.12 10.68
N GLY A 37 14.85 4.18 11.93
CA GLY A 37 14.85 5.41 12.72
C GLY A 37 13.95 5.30 13.96
N PRO A 38 14.04 6.26 14.90
CA PRO A 38 13.29 6.24 16.15
C PRO A 38 11.77 6.28 15.92
N SER A 39 11.01 5.97 16.96
CA SER A 39 9.55 6.12 16.93
C SER A 39 9.17 7.59 16.71
N GLY A 40 8.15 7.85 15.90
CA GLY A 40 7.67 9.22 15.63
C GLY A 40 8.44 10.01 14.58
N CYS A 41 9.56 9.52 14.03
CA CYS A 41 10.37 10.28 13.05
C CYS A 41 9.75 10.34 11.62
N GLY A 42 8.51 9.92 11.42
CA GLY A 42 7.82 10.07 10.13
C GLY A 42 7.84 8.86 9.18
N LYS A 43 8.47 7.71 9.52
CA LYS A 43 8.54 6.52 8.64
C LYS A 43 7.18 6.07 8.11
N SER A 44 6.20 5.93 8.98
CA SER A 44 4.85 5.53 8.58
C SER A 44 4.14 6.58 7.74
N THR A 45 4.41 7.87 7.97
CA THR A 45 3.91 8.96 7.14
C THR A 45 4.51 8.89 5.75
N PHE A 46 5.83 8.67 5.65
CA PHE A 46 6.53 8.52 4.38
C PHE A 46 5.93 7.36 3.56
N VAL A 47 5.82 6.16 4.15
CA VAL A 47 5.23 4.99 3.45
C VAL A 47 3.79 5.27 3.00
N ARG A 48 2.98 5.97 3.82
CA ARG A 48 1.62 6.38 3.44
C ARG A 48 1.58 7.44 2.34
N CYS A 49 2.61 8.26 2.20
CA CYS A 49 2.71 9.21 1.08
C CYS A 49 2.95 8.48 -0.25
N LEU A 50 3.70 7.37 -0.27
CA LEU A 50 4.00 6.63 -1.49
C LEU A 50 2.76 5.99 -2.15
N ASN A 51 1.71 5.71 -1.38
CA ASN A 51 0.44 5.17 -1.90
C ASN A 51 -0.75 6.11 -1.67
N ARG A 52 -0.49 7.35 -1.30
CA ARG A 52 -1.49 8.39 -1.04
C ARG A 52 -2.49 8.05 0.09
N MET A 53 -2.15 7.09 0.97
CA MET A 53 -2.98 6.74 2.13
C MET A 53 -2.99 7.83 3.22
N HIS A 54 -2.02 8.76 3.24
CA HIS A 54 -2.06 9.92 4.14
C HIS A 54 -3.30 10.80 3.90
N GLU A 55 -3.77 10.91 2.65
CA GLU A 55 -4.95 11.70 2.24
C GLU A 55 -6.28 11.16 2.80
N THR A 56 -6.29 9.97 3.41
CA THR A 56 -7.48 9.48 4.15
C THR A 56 -7.72 10.27 5.43
N ASN A 57 -6.74 11.02 5.90
CA ASN A 57 -6.88 11.96 6.99
C ASN A 57 -7.17 13.37 6.43
N PRO A 58 -8.33 13.98 6.72
CA PRO A 58 -8.73 15.26 6.13
C PRO A 58 -7.80 16.44 6.41
N ILE A 59 -7.00 16.37 7.49
CA ILE A 59 -6.02 17.42 7.85
C ILE A 59 -4.63 17.14 7.28
N ALA A 60 -4.44 16.02 6.57
CA ALA A 60 -3.15 15.70 5.98
C ALA A 60 -2.98 16.40 4.63
N ARG A 61 -1.76 16.84 4.38
CA ARG A 61 -1.34 17.39 3.08
C ARG A 61 0.09 16.99 2.79
N ALA A 62 0.42 16.92 1.51
CA ALA A 62 1.78 16.70 1.05
C ALA A 62 2.10 17.63 -0.12
N THR A 63 3.37 17.95 -0.29
CA THR A 63 3.92 18.68 -1.44
C THR A 63 5.23 18.01 -1.87
N GLY A 64 5.72 18.35 -3.04
CA GLY A 64 6.89 17.70 -3.65
C GLY A 64 6.47 16.73 -4.73
N THR A 65 7.42 16.02 -5.29
CA THR A 65 7.21 15.07 -6.40
C THR A 65 7.53 13.66 -5.95
N VAL A 66 6.66 12.73 -6.29
CA VAL A 66 6.88 11.29 -6.10
C VAL A 66 6.59 10.58 -7.41
N LYS A 67 7.63 10.13 -8.09
CA LYS A 67 7.51 9.39 -9.35
C LYS A 67 7.61 7.90 -9.14
N MET A 68 6.68 7.16 -9.71
CA MET A 68 6.67 5.70 -9.80
C MET A 68 6.86 5.31 -11.28
N GLY A 69 8.11 5.05 -11.67
CA GLY A 69 8.48 5.04 -13.08
C GLY A 69 8.26 6.41 -13.70
N ASP A 70 7.47 6.49 -14.78
CA ASP A 70 7.18 7.73 -15.48
C ASP A 70 5.97 8.50 -14.92
N ILE A 71 5.29 7.96 -13.89
CA ILE A 71 4.05 8.53 -13.34
C ILE A 71 4.35 9.33 -12.08
N ASP A 72 4.03 10.63 -12.07
CA ASP A 72 3.94 11.39 -10.83
C ASP A 72 2.63 11.02 -10.12
N ILE A 73 2.75 10.41 -8.94
CA ILE A 73 1.61 9.87 -8.22
C ILE A 73 0.64 10.96 -7.73
N TYR A 74 1.08 12.20 -7.63
CA TYR A 74 0.25 13.33 -7.18
C TYR A 74 -0.33 14.12 -8.35
N ALA A 75 0.38 14.21 -9.47
CA ALA A 75 -0.03 15.00 -10.63
C ALA A 75 -0.80 14.19 -11.68
N ASP A 76 -0.35 12.96 -11.97
CA ASP A 76 -0.79 12.23 -13.17
C ASP A 76 -1.84 11.15 -12.89
N ALA A 77 -2.10 10.82 -11.62
CA ALA A 77 -2.98 9.70 -11.27
C ALA A 77 -3.91 10.00 -10.09
N SER A 78 -5.08 9.37 -10.07
CA SER A 78 -5.98 9.44 -8.94
C SER A 78 -5.48 8.60 -7.75
N PRO A 79 -5.87 8.93 -6.48
CA PRO A 79 -5.51 8.11 -5.33
C PRO A 79 -5.93 6.65 -5.46
N VAL A 80 -7.05 6.39 -6.12
CA VAL A 80 -7.58 5.03 -6.34
C VAL A 80 -6.66 4.24 -7.25
N GLU A 81 -6.19 4.84 -8.35
CA GLU A 81 -5.26 4.18 -9.28
C GLU A 81 -3.92 3.86 -8.62
N ILE A 82 -3.39 4.77 -7.81
CA ILE A 82 -2.13 4.53 -7.08
C ILE A 82 -2.31 3.40 -6.07
N ARG A 83 -3.39 3.39 -5.28
CA ARG A 83 -3.65 2.34 -4.29
C ARG A 83 -3.90 0.95 -4.90
N ARG A 84 -4.31 0.88 -6.16
CA ARG A 84 -4.37 -0.39 -6.91
C ARG A 84 -2.99 -0.93 -7.28
N ARG A 85 -1.99 -0.05 -7.45
CA ARG A 85 -0.62 -0.39 -7.86
C ARG A 85 0.32 -0.60 -6.68
N VAL A 86 0.09 0.15 -5.58
CA VAL A 86 0.96 0.15 -4.39
C VAL A 86 0.16 -0.39 -3.20
N GLY A 87 0.30 -1.68 -2.94
CA GLY A 87 -0.28 -2.31 -1.76
C GLY A 87 0.40 -1.87 -0.47
N MET A 88 -0.29 -2.01 0.65
CA MET A 88 0.23 -1.70 1.97
C MET A 88 -0.15 -2.79 2.97
N VAL A 89 0.83 -3.26 3.73
CA VAL A 89 0.58 -4.11 4.89
C VAL A 89 0.59 -3.23 6.13
N PHE A 90 -0.50 -3.27 6.90
CA PHE A 90 -0.64 -2.46 8.11
C PHE A 90 -0.03 -3.17 9.32
N GLN A 91 0.46 -2.41 10.28
CA GLN A 91 1.02 -2.94 11.52
C GLN A 91 -0.03 -3.68 12.37
N ARG A 92 -1.29 -3.23 12.32
CA ARG A 92 -2.42 -3.95 12.96
C ARG A 92 -3.24 -4.63 11.88
N PRO A 93 -3.67 -5.89 12.10
CA PRO A 93 -4.59 -6.56 11.18
C PRO A 93 -5.87 -5.73 11.00
N ASN A 94 -6.34 -5.62 9.77
CA ASN A 94 -7.56 -4.88 9.45
C ASN A 94 -8.46 -5.66 8.47
N PRO A 95 -8.83 -6.91 8.80
CA PRO A 95 -9.77 -7.67 7.99
C PRO A 95 -11.16 -7.03 8.04
N PHE A 96 -12.00 -7.33 7.07
CA PHE A 96 -13.44 -7.08 7.13
C PHE A 96 -14.08 -8.12 8.06
N PRO A 97 -14.56 -7.75 9.27
CA PRO A 97 -14.95 -8.71 10.31
C PRO A 97 -16.14 -9.60 9.92
N THR A 98 -16.97 -9.13 9.00
CA THR A 98 -18.18 -9.82 8.51
C THR A 98 -17.93 -10.71 7.31
N MET A 99 -16.71 -10.73 6.80
CA MET A 99 -16.32 -11.54 5.64
C MET A 99 -15.57 -12.79 6.07
N SER A 100 -15.73 -13.88 5.30
CA SER A 100 -14.93 -15.08 5.44
C SER A 100 -13.44 -14.81 5.16
N ILE A 101 -12.56 -15.75 5.52
CA ILE A 101 -11.13 -15.68 5.18
C ILE A 101 -10.97 -15.57 3.67
N TYR A 102 -11.68 -16.40 2.91
CA TYR A 102 -11.70 -16.36 1.45
C TYR A 102 -12.07 -14.96 0.93
N ASP A 103 -13.16 -14.40 1.42
CA ASP A 103 -13.66 -13.11 0.94
C ASP A 103 -12.72 -11.95 1.30
N ASN A 104 -12.08 -12.00 2.46
CA ASN A 104 -11.05 -11.04 2.84
C ASN A 104 -9.86 -11.06 1.86
N VAL A 105 -9.33 -12.24 1.55
CA VAL A 105 -8.22 -12.39 0.60
C VAL A 105 -8.64 -11.97 -0.81
N ALA A 106 -9.85 -12.32 -1.23
CA ALA A 106 -10.38 -12.00 -2.55
C ALA A 106 -10.90 -10.56 -2.69
N ALA A 107 -11.08 -9.81 -1.59
CA ALA A 107 -11.76 -8.50 -1.58
C ALA A 107 -11.20 -7.53 -2.61
N GLY A 108 -9.88 -7.36 -2.66
CA GLY A 108 -9.23 -6.45 -3.60
C GLY A 108 -9.45 -6.84 -5.05
N LEU A 109 -9.49 -8.13 -5.37
CA LEU A 109 -9.75 -8.64 -6.72
C LEU A 109 -11.20 -8.41 -7.13
N LYS A 110 -12.15 -8.72 -6.23
CA LYS A 110 -13.58 -8.50 -6.46
C LYS A 110 -13.90 -7.02 -6.70
N LEU A 111 -13.30 -6.12 -5.92
CA LEU A 111 -13.43 -4.67 -6.10
C LEU A 111 -12.84 -4.17 -7.44
N ASN A 112 -11.87 -4.90 -7.98
CA ASN A 112 -11.29 -4.61 -9.30
C ASN A 112 -12.01 -5.32 -10.47
N GLY A 113 -13.18 -5.91 -10.22
CA GLY A 113 -14.04 -6.52 -11.26
C GLY A 113 -13.70 -7.96 -11.62
N TYR A 114 -12.87 -8.66 -10.83
CA TYR A 114 -12.64 -10.10 -11.05
C TYR A 114 -13.86 -10.89 -10.61
N THR A 115 -14.51 -11.57 -11.57
CA THR A 115 -15.75 -12.34 -11.36
C THR A 115 -15.56 -13.85 -11.55
N SER A 116 -14.48 -14.27 -12.22
CA SER A 116 -14.20 -15.69 -12.45
C SER A 116 -13.86 -16.39 -11.14
N ARG A 117 -14.74 -17.30 -10.70
CA ARG A 117 -14.54 -18.06 -9.47
C ARG A 117 -13.25 -18.87 -9.48
N ARG A 118 -13.00 -19.58 -10.60
CA ARG A 118 -11.78 -20.38 -10.75
C ARG A 118 -10.50 -19.52 -10.59
N ALA A 119 -10.47 -18.35 -11.24
CA ALA A 119 -9.32 -17.45 -11.12
C ALA A 119 -9.14 -16.91 -9.69
N LEU A 120 -10.25 -16.62 -9.00
CA LEU A 120 -10.22 -16.20 -7.60
C LEU A 120 -9.70 -17.31 -6.69
N ASP A 121 -10.18 -18.54 -6.86
CA ASP A 121 -9.75 -19.71 -6.07
C ASP A 121 -8.23 -19.93 -6.21
N GLU A 122 -7.70 -19.91 -7.45
CA GLU A 122 -6.27 -20.05 -7.71
C GLU A 122 -5.43 -18.93 -7.07
N ILE A 123 -5.91 -17.68 -7.10
CA ILE A 123 -5.19 -16.54 -6.53
C ILE A 123 -5.26 -16.56 -5.00
N VAL A 124 -6.42 -16.89 -4.41
CA VAL A 124 -6.58 -17.00 -2.95
C VAL A 124 -5.66 -18.08 -2.40
N GLU A 125 -5.68 -19.28 -2.98
CA GLU A 125 -4.80 -20.37 -2.57
C GLU A 125 -3.32 -19.96 -2.67
N ARG A 126 -2.89 -19.40 -3.80
CA ARG A 126 -1.53 -18.94 -4.00
C ARG A 126 -1.14 -17.85 -2.99
N SER A 127 -2.03 -16.90 -2.70
CA SER A 127 -1.75 -15.82 -1.75
C SER A 127 -1.56 -16.34 -0.33
N LEU A 128 -2.42 -17.27 0.10
CA LEU A 128 -2.31 -17.92 1.42
C LEU A 128 -1.06 -18.80 1.52
N LYS A 129 -0.68 -19.51 0.46
CA LYS A 129 0.59 -20.26 0.41
C LYS A 129 1.79 -19.35 0.50
N ASN A 130 1.81 -18.24 -0.23
CA ASN A 130 2.90 -17.27 -0.21
C ASN A 130 3.07 -16.57 1.15
N SER A 131 2.00 -16.46 1.92
CA SER A 131 2.03 -15.91 3.28
C SER A 131 2.23 -16.99 4.37
N ALA A 132 2.45 -18.26 4.00
CA ALA A 132 2.60 -19.42 4.88
C ALA A 132 1.38 -19.67 5.79
N LEU A 133 0.19 -19.24 5.39
CA LEU A 133 -1.07 -19.40 6.14
C LEU A 133 -1.94 -20.54 5.61
N TRP A 134 -1.64 -21.10 4.44
CA TRP A 134 -2.51 -22.07 3.77
C TRP A 134 -2.85 -23.28 4.64
N ASP A 135 -1.87 -23.89 5.27
CA ASP A 135 -2.07 -25.10 6.04
C ASP A 135 -2.87 -24.88 7.33
N GLU A 136 -2.90 -23.64 7.83
CA GLU A 136 -3.68 -23.28 9.01
C GLU A 136 -5.16 -23.04 8.69
N VAL A 137 -5.46 -22.50 7.47
CA VAL A 137 -6.79 -21.96 7.18
C VAL A 137 -7.54 -22.67 6.05
N LYS A 138 -6.90 -23.59 5.31
CA LYS A 138 -7.47 -24.22 4.11
C LYS A 138 -8.83 -24.89 4.33
N ASP A 139 -9.10 -25.40 5.52
CA ASP A 139 -10.34 -26.08 5.89
C ASP A 139 -11.42 -25.13 6.45
N GLU A 140 -11.06 -23.84 6.71
CA GLU A 140 -11.91 -22.83 7.34
C GLU A 140 -12.09 -21.56 6.47
N LEU A 141 -11.93 -21.67 5.16
CA LEU A 141 -11.95 -20.52 4.26
C LEU A 141 -13.30 -19.80 4.14
N LYS A 142 -14.40 -20.47 4.48
CA LYS A 142 -15.78 -19.98 4.32
C LYS A 142 -16.44 -19.65 5.64
#